data_c0a9a3b3541415e57e405ece5c07ed07
#
_entry.id   c0a9a3b3541415e57e405ece5c07ed07
#
_cell.length_a   1.000
_cell.length_b   1.000
_cell.length_c   1.000
_cell.angle_alpha   90.00
_cell.angle_beta   90.00
_cell.angle_gamma   90.00
#
_symmetry.space_group_name_H-M   'P 1'
#
loop_
_entity.id
_entity.type
_entity.pdbx_description
1 polymer ?
#
loop_
_entity_poly.entity_id
_entity_poly.type
_entity_poly.pdbx_seq_one_letter_code
_entity_poly.pdbx_strand_id
1 'polypeptide(L)'
;MEQRREPRFIADQPVMVTVLTEPRVRMDGRVRNASGRGLGVVTATRIDPGAALRIDIEDAFVLGEAIYCRADRDGHFIGIELDQILVGLTELGRSLASYTSDVPVQQ
;
A
#
# COMPACT_ATOMS: atom_id res chain seq x y z
N MET A 1 -22.86 11.56 -0.89
CA MET A 1 -22.38 11.35 -0.79
C MET A 1 -21.52 10.99 -0.84
N GLU A 2 -21.01 10.78 -0.75
CA GLU A 2 -20.16 10.43 -0.83
C GLU A 2 -19.58 9.69 -0.87
N GLN A 3 -19.43 9.67 -0.92
CA GLN A 3 -18.90 8.91 -1.02
C GLN A 3 -17.66 8.64 -1.10
N ARG A 4 -16.93 8.86 -0.35
CA ARG A 4 -15.74 8.59 -0.33
C ARG A 4 -15.52 7.23 -0.38
N ARG A 5 -14.76 6.68 -1.02
CA ARG A 5 -14.50 5.38 -1.12
C ARG A 5 -13.17 5.03 -0.65
N GLU A 6 -12.71 5.56 0.44
CA GLU A 6 -11.40 5.24 1.02
C GLU A 6 -11.40 3.81 1.50
N PRO A 7 -10.30 3.09 1.32
CA PRO A 7 -10.23 1.71 1.79
C PRO A 7 -10.33 1.66 3.30
N ARG A 8 -10.95 0.60 3.81
CA ARG A 8 -11.04 0.38 5.21
C ARG A 8 -10.04 -0.65 5.57
N PHE A 9 -9.21 -0.37 6.56
CA PHE A 9 -8.19 -1.29 7.02
C PHE A 9 -8.69 -1.97 8.28
N ILE A 10 -8.81 -3.26 8.22
CA ILE A 10 -9.29 -4.06 9.34
C ILE A 10 -8.14 -4.89 9.84
N ALA A 11 -8.03 -5.04 11.17
CA ALA A 11 -6.95 -5.81 11.76
C ALA A 11 -6.90 -7.21 11.14
N ASP A 12 -5.71 -7.68 10.89
CA ASP A 12 -5.43 -8.99 10.28
C ASP A 12 -5.86 -9.12 8.83
N GLN A 13 -6.28 -8.03 8.22
CA GLN A 13 -6.67 -8.09 6.82
C GLN A 13 -5.44 -8.33 5.97
N PRO A 14 -5.50 -9.30 5.05
CA PRO A 14 -4.35 -9.54 4.16
C PRO A 14 -4.21 -8.42 3.14
N VAL A 15 -2.97 -8.09 2.86
CA VAL A 15 -2.64 -7.09 1.86
C VAL A 15 -1.43 -7.57 1.09
N MET A 16 -1.19 -6.97 -0.05
CA MET A 16 0.02 -7.23 -0.82
C MET A 16 0.88 -5.98 -0.74
N VAL A 17 2.10 -6.14 -0.27
CA VAL A 17 3.02 -5.02 -0.12
C VAL A 17 4.05 -5.10 -1.23
N THR A 18 4.20 -4.01 -1.96
CA THR A 18 5.23 -3.92 -3.00
C THR A 18 6.19 -2.82 -2.60
N VAL A 19 7.45 -3.19 -2.48
CA VAL A 19 8.51 -2.22 -2.24
C VAL A 19 8.87 -1.64 -3.60
N LEU A 20 8.73 -0.33 -3.73
CA LEU A 20 8.92 0.33 -5.02
C LEU A 20 10.35 0.80 -5.24
N THR A 21 11.12 0.93 -4.16
CA THR A 21 12.52 1.29 -4.30
C THR A 21 13.32 0.03 -4.58
N GLU A 22 14.44 0.18 -5.24
CA GLU A 22 15.25 -0.96 -5.60
C GLU A 22 15.86 -1.64 -4.39
N PRO A 23 15.91 -2.95 -4.36
CA PRO A 23 15.30 -3.84 -5.36
C PRO A 23 13.81 -3.98 -5.12
N ARG A 24 13.05 -4.08 -6.17
CA ARG A 24 11.61 -4.23 -6.06
C ARG A 24 11.26 -5.59 -5.54
N VAL A 25 10.40 -5.62 -4.56
CA VAL A 25 10.01 -6.88 -3.92
C VAL A 25 8.53 -6.82 -3.60
N ARG A 26 7.83 -7.91 -3.78
CA ARG A 26 6.43 -8.02 -3.40
C ARG A 26 6.31 -9.08 -2.32
N MET A 27 5.47 -8.84 -1.36
CA MET A 27 5.30 -9.78 -0.27
C MET A 27 3.91 -9.65 0.34
N ASP A 28 3.46 -10.73 0.92
CA ASP A 28 2.21 -10.72 1.65
C ASP A 28 2.39 -9.97 2.95
N GLY A 29 1.34 -9.29 3.39
CA GLY A 29 1.33 -8.64 4.67
C GLY A 29 -0.02 -8.75 5.30
N ARG A 30 -0.09 -8.35 6.57
CA ARG A 30 -1.35 -8.30 7.30
C ARG A 30 -1.42 -6.99 8.04
N VAL A 31 -2.57 -6.34 7.96
CA VAL A 31 -2.77 -5.09 8.68
C VAL A 31 -2.83 -5.37 10.18
N ARG A 32 -2.02 -4.66 10.95
CA ARG A 32 -2.07 -4.75 12.39
C ARG A 32 -2.92 -3.62 12.95
N ASN A 33 -2.75 -2.43 12.42
CA ASN A 33 -3.56 -1.29 12.86
C ASN A 33 -3.52 -0.19 11.79
N ALA A 34 -4.42 0.76 11.92
CA ALA A 34 -4.46 1.90 11.01
C ALA A 34 -5.04 3.07 11.78
N SER A 35 -4.50 4.24 11.55
CA SER A 35 -4.94 5.42 12.26
C SER A 35 -4.48 6.65 11.49
N GLY A 36 -5.42 7.52 11.15
CA GLY A 36 -5.08 8.72 10.39
C GLY A 36 -4.39 8.34 9.10
N ARG A 37 -3.18 8.81 8.92
CA ARG A 37 -2.42 8.47 7.73
C ARG A 37 -1.39 7.40 8.01
N GLY A 38 -1.49 6.74 9.13
CA GLY A 38 -0.55 5.70 9.50
C GLY A 38 -1.13 4.32 9.32
N LEU A 39 -0.30 3.38 8.91
CA LEU A 39 -0.71 2.01 8.72
C LEU A 39 0.38 1.11 9.28
N GLY A 40 -0.01 0.16 10.11
CA GLY A 40 0.93 -0.83 10.62
C GLY A 40 0.66 -2.15 9.96
N VAL A 41 1.69 -2.74 9.37
CA VAL A 41 1.57 -3.99 8.63
C VAL A 41 2.65 -4.93 9.08
N VAL A 42 2.30 -6.21 9.19
CA VAL A 42 3.28 -7.24 9.52
C VAL A 42 3.61 -8.00 8.26
N THR A 43 4.90 -8.18 8.00
CA THR A 43 5.37 -8.91 6.84
C THR A 43 6.40 -9.93 7.30
N ALA A 44 6.66 -10.94 6.47
CA ALA A 44 7.67 -11.94 6.79
C ALA A 44 9.08 -11.39 6.59
N THR A 45 9.23 -10.42 5.71
CA THR A 45 10.54 -9.90 5.34
C THR A 45 10.68 -8.47 5.84
N ARG A 46 11.88 -8.15 6.27
CA ARG A 46 12.18 -6.80 6.70
C ARG A 46 12.08 -5.80 5.54
N ILE A 47 11.58 -4.61 5.83
CA ILE A 47 11.53 -3.52 4.86
C ILE A 47 12.28 -2.35 5.47
N ASP A 48 13.21 -1.80 4.73
CA ASP A 48 14.01 -0.70 5.26
C ASP A 48 13.20 0.58 5.39
N PRO A 49 13.39 1.32 6.46
CA PRO A 49 12.77 2.64 6.57
C PRO A 49 13.20 3.51 5.40
N GLY A 50 12.29 4.32 4.93
CA GLY A 50 12.53 5.17 3.79
C GLY A 50 12.06 4.56 2.48
N ALA A 51 11.73 3.28 2.48
CA ALA A 51 11.29 2.62 1.25
C ALA A 51 9.91 3.11 0.86
N ALA A 52 9.75 3.35 -0.44
CA ALA A 52 8.43 3.69 -0.98
C ALA A 52 7.65 2.41 -1.17
N LEU A 53 6.40 2.42 -0.77
CA LEU A 53 5.58 1.22 -0.76
C LEU A 53 4.26 1.43 -1.46
N ARG A 54 3.80 0.36 -2.06
CA ARG A 54 2.43 0.27 -2.53
C ARG A 54 1.76 -0.86 -1.78
N ILE A 55 0.60 -0.60 -1.21
CA ILE A 55 -0.15 -1.61 -0.49
C ILE A 55 -1.45 -1.83 -1.22
N ASP A 56 -1.64 -3.02 -1.72
CA ASP A 56 -2.88 -3.40 -2.40
C ASP A 56 -3.81 -4.09 -1.42
N ILE A 57 -5.04 -3.63 -1.37
CA ILE A 57 -6.04 -4.17 -0.49
C ILE A 57 -7.37 -4.22 -1.22
N GLU A 58 -7.85 -5.43 -1.47
CA GLU A 58 -9.07 -5.65 -2.23
C GLU A 58 -8.97 -4.95 -3.58
N ASP A 59 -9.87 -4.04 -3.90
CA ASP A 59 -9.82 -3.37 -5.18
C ASP A 59 -9.33 -1.94 -5.06
N ALA A 60 -8.44 -1.71 -4.12
CA ALA A 60 -7.87 -0.38 -3.92
C ALA A 60 -6.39 -0.54 -3.64
N PHE A 61 -5.66 0.56 -3.71
CA PHE A 61 -4.30 0.53 -3.23
C PHE A 61 -3.94 1.89 -2.65
N VAL A 62 -2.94 1.87 -1.79
CA VAL A 62 -2.44 3.10 -1.18
C VAL A 62 -0.95 3.16 -1.41
N LEU A 63 -0.42 4.35 -1.43
CA LEU A 63 1.00 4.59 -1.56
C LEU A 63 1.50 5.23 -0.28
N GLY A 64 2.67 4.84 0.15
CA GLY A 64 3.23 5.39 1.36
C GLY A 64 4.70 5.11 1.48
N GLU A 65 5.21 5.41 2.65
CA GLU A 65 6.63 5.27 2.92
C GLU A 65 6.80 4.53 4.24
N ALA A 66 7.74 3.58 4.26
CA ALA A 66 8.07 2.88 5.50
C ALA A 66 8.81 3.86 6.39
N ILE A 67 8.30 4.04 7.61
CA ILE A 67 8.89 4.97 8.55
C ILE A 67 9.80 4.22 9.51
N TYR A 68 9.40 3.04 9.92
CA TYR A 68 10.25 2.22 10.77
C TYR A 68 9.88 0.75 10.57
N CYS A 69 10.80 -0.10 11.01
CA CYS A 69 10.62 -1.53 10.92
C CYS A 69 11.23 -2.13 12.18
N ARG A 70 10.48 -3.00 12.81
CA ARG A 70 11.02 -3.68 13.98
C ARG A 70 10.61 -5.13 13.97
N ALA A 71 11.41 -5.95 14.62
CA ALA A 71 11.11 -7.36 14.71
C ALA A 71 9.84 -7.57 15.51
N ASP A 72 9.07 -8.54 15.12
CA ASP A 72 7.81 -8.87 15.75
C ASP A 72 7.74 -10.37 15.81
N ARG A 73 6.90 -10.90 16.72
CA ARG A 73 6.84 -12.35 16.84
C ARG A 73 6.35 -13.01 15.55
N ASP A 74 5.60 -12.30 14.75
CA ASP A 74 5.06 -12.84 13.51
C ASP A 74 5.84 -12.42 12.28
N GLY A 75 7.01 -11.81 12.48
CA GLY A 75 7.83 -11.36 11.37
C GLY A 75 8.40 -9.99 11.65
N HIS A 76 7.98 -9.03 10.86
CA HIS A 76 8.44 -7.64 11.00
C HIS A 76 7.25 -6.71 10.98
N PHE A 77 7.23 -5.79 11.91
CA PHE A 77 6.18 -4.78 11.96
C PHE A 77 6.69 -3.54 11.27
N ILE A 78 5.96 -3.11 10.26
CA ILE A 78 6.34 -1.95 9.45
C ILE A 78 5.38 -0.83 9.73
N GLY A 79 5.90 0.30 10.20
CA GLY A 79 5.10 1.49 10.35
C GLY A 79 5.17 2.28 9.06
N ILE A 80 4.02 2.59 8.48
CA ILE A 80 3.92 3.21 7.17
C ILE A 80 3.15 4.50 7.27
N GLU A 81 3.67 5.53 6.64
CA GLU A 81 2.96 6.79 6.52
C GLU A 81 2.37 6.83 5.11
N LEU A 82 1.06 7.03 5.02
CA LEU A 82 0.37 6.99 3.74
C LEU A 82 0.45 8.33 3.06
N ASP A 83 0.82 8.31 1.79
CA ASP A 83 0.89 9.52 0.98
C ASP A 83 -0.37 9.71 0.19
N GLN A 84 -0.81 8.67 -0.46
CA GLN A 84 -1.98 8.73 -1.31
C GLN A 84 -2.82 7.50 -1.12
N ILE A 85 -4.11 7.69 -1.11
CA ILE A 85 -5.07 6.60 -1.01
C ILE A 85 -5.87 6.59 -2.29
N LEU A 86 -5.75 5.51 -3.03
CA LEU A 86 -6.44 5.36 -4.29
C LEU A 86 -7.40 4.19 -4.17
N VAL A 87 -8.66 4.44 -4.47
CA VAL A 87 -9.71 3.45 -4.30
C VAL A 87 -10.42 3.19 -5.61
N GLY A 88 -11.14 2.08 -5.65
CA GLY A 88 -11.93 1.76 -6.82
C GLY A 88 -11.06 1.43 -8.01
N LEU A 89 -10.28 0.38 -7.92
CA LEU A 89 -9.35 0.02 -8.99
C LEU A 89 -10.03 -0.16 -10.31
N THR A 90 -11.26 -0.67 -10.32
CA THR A 90 -11.99 -0.82 -11.57
C THR A 90 -12.21 0.53 -12.22
N GLU A 91 -12.67 1.46 -11.42
CA GLU A 91 -12.90 2.81 -11.87
C GLU A 91 -11.60 3.48 -12.24
N LEU A 92 -10.60 3.29 -11.38
CA LEU A 92 -9.29 3.85 -11.59
C LEU A 92 -8.66 3.29 -12.86
N GLY A 93 -8.84 2.01 -13.07
CA GLY A 93 -8.32 1.38 -14.26
C GLY A 93 -8.90 2.00 -15.52
N ARG A 94 -10.16 2.31 -15.47
CA ARG A 94 -10.81 2.97 -16.58
C ARG A 94 -10.21 4.35 -16.84
N SER A 95 -9.97 5.08 -15.78
CA SER A 95 -9.37 6.39 -15.89
C SER A 95 -7.95 6.30 -16.39
N LEU A 96 -7.22 5.35 -15.89
CA LEU A 96 -5.84 5.17 -16.30
C LEU A 96 -5.72 4.73 -17.74
N ALA A 97 -6.69 3.96 -18.19
CA ALA A 97 -6.70 3.56 -19.58
C ALA A 97 -6.80 4.77 -20.49
N SER A 98 -7.60 5.74 -20.09
CA SER A 98 -7.71 6.97 -20.83
C SER A 98 -6.40 7.74 -20.82
N TYR A 99 -5.79 7.81 -19.69
CA TYR A 99 -4.53 8.49 -19.56
C TYR A 99 -3.46 7.84 -20.39
N THR A 100 -3.32 6.56 -20.26
CA THR A 100 -2.23 5.87 -20.91
C THR A 100 -2.38 5.85 -22.40
N SER A 101 -3.56 6.02 -22.92
CA SER A 101 -3.65 6.12 -24.35
C SER A 101 -3.08 7.44 -24.83
N ASP A 102 -3.02 8.41 -23.96
CA ASP A 102 -2.44 9.70 -24.32
C ASP A 102 -0.98 9.77 -23.97
N VAL A 103 -0.57 9.06 -22.96
CA VAL A 103 0.78 9.16 -22.45
C VAL A 103 1.49 7.92 -22.75
N PRO A 104 2.20 7.94 -23.75
CA PRO A 104 2.95 6.77 -24.04
C PRO A 104 3.89 6.44 -22.95
N VAL A 105 4.10 6.61 -22.44
CA VAL A 105 4.68 6.27 -21.48
C VAL A 105 5.28 6.07 -20.67
N GLN A 106 5.18 6.15 -20.56
CA GLN A 106 5.44 6.20 -19.76
C GLN A 106 6.05 5.73 -19.17
N GLN A 107 6.05 5.63 -19.22
CA GLN A 107 6.45 5.36 -18.73
C GLN A 107 6.90 5.21 -18.38
#